data_48414e2214dfd99cec907d83d199fd18
#
_entry.id   48414e2214dfd99cec907d83d199fd18
#
_cell.length_a   1.000
_cell.length_b   1.000
_cell.length_c   1.000
_cell.angle_alpha   90.00
_cell.angle_beta   90.00
_cell.angle_gamma   90.00
#
_symmetry.space_group_name_H-M   'P 1'
#
loop_
_entity.id
_entity.type
_entity.pdbx_description
1 polymer ?
#
loop_
_entity_poly.entity_id
_entity_poly.type
_entity_poly.pdbx_seq_one_letter_code
_entity_poly.pdbx_strand_id
1 'polypeptide(L)'
;MNINQLEYFVTTVRCGSYSLAARELFVAPQTVAKAVNDLERELNVSLCRRSSRSIEPTPFGQVFSTRASEILYRLTELESLAKRQTLSQTEEGVAMLAVAYSPHRGNAISPSDFAPFDRKHPRIRLSRTYRPSGACLAALEEGVVDAAIVAGRTTRPNIVCTRLLSFPLSLAISRNHPLARQDSIDFEDLQGTPIAEPEDLRYCHNVIADRLLAQGVEPIFTAVPPHVTDHRRFLDEKRGAFFVVNDPALAALYPEAVTVPVAPEDPVSIPLC
;
A
#
# COMPACT_ATOMS: atom_id res chain seq x y z
N MET A 1 -1.44 -23.63 12.79
CA MET A 1 -1.49 -22.35 12.04
C MET A 1 -2.91 -21.88 11.96
N ASN A 2 -3.17 -20.61 12.30
CA ASN A 2 -4.49 -19.98 12.22
C ASN A 2 -4.40 -18.59 11.57
N ILE A 3 -5.57 -18.03 11.28
CA ILE A 3 -5.69 -16.75 10.52
C ILE A 3 -5.04 -15.59 11.28
N ASN A 4 -5.25 -15.47 12.58
CA ASN A 4 -4.66 -14.40 13.38
C ASN A 4 -3.12 -14.47 13.38
N GLN A 5 -2.55 -15.67 13.40
CA GLN A 5 -1.10 -15.85 13.32
C GLN A 5 -0.57 -15.36 11.96
N LEU A 6 -1.27 -15.65 10.86
CA LEU A 6 -0.91 -15.15 9.53
C LEU A 6 -1.00 -13.62 9.46
N GLU A 7 -2.10 -13.06 9.96
CA GLU A 7 -2.32 -11.61 9.99
C GLU A 7 -1.24 -10.89 10.82
N TYR A 8 -0.93 -11.40 12.00
CA TYR A 8 0.09 -10.82 12.89
C TYR A 8 1.48 -10.92 12.27
N PHE A 9 1.79 -12.03 11.63
CA PHE A 9 3.05 -12.20 10.92
C PHE A 9 3.17 -11.24 9.72
N VAL A 10 2.20 -11.20 8.83
CA VAL A 10 2.20 -10.31 7.65
C VAL A 10 2.30 -8.85 8.07
N THR A 11 1.52 -8.44 9.08
CA THR A 11 1.58 -7.07 9.61
C THR A 11 2.94 -6.77 10.24
N THR A 12 3.54 -7.73 10.96
CA THR A 12 4.88 -7.57 11.53
C THR A 12 5.94 -7.39 10.46
N VAL A 13 5.89 -8.18 9.41
CA VAL A 13 6.82 -8.07 8.26
C VAL A 13 6.68 -6.70 7.59
N ARG A 14 5.45 -6.24 7.35
CA ARG A 14 5.17 -4.94 6.75
C ARG A 14 5.62 -3.77 7.62
N CYS A 15 5.37 -3.82 8.92
CA CYS A 15 5.74 -2.76 9.87
C CYS A 15 7.21 -2.81 10.29
N GLY A 16 7.90 -3.94 10.11
CA GLY A 16 9.27 -4.16 10.59
C GLY A 16 9.41 -4.11 12.13
N SER A 17 8.30 -4.21 12.88
CA SER A 17 8.28 -4.05 14.34
C SER A 17 7.03 -4.67 14.95
N TYR A 18 7.19 -5.46 16.00
CA TYR A 18 6.06 -5.98 16.76
C TYR A 18 5.21 -4.88 17.42
N SER A 19 5.86 -3.81 17.88
CA SER A 19 5.14 -2.70 18.52
C SER A 19 4.30 -1.90 17.54
N LEU A 20 4.81 -1.65 16.33
CA LEU A 20 4.04 -0.97 15.27
C LEU A 20 2.91 -1.86 14.76
N ALA A 21 3.17 -3.14 14.52
CA ALA A 21 2.15 -4.10 14.13
C ALA A 21 1.03 -4.21 15.18
N ALA A 22 1.39 -4.28 16.46
CA ALA A 22 0.43 -4.35 17.55
C ALA A 22 -0.47 -3.12 17.64
N ARG A 23 0.08 -1.93 17.40
CA ARG A 23 -0.71 -0.68 17.35
C ARG A 23 -1.72 -0.70 16.21
N GLU A 24 -1.32 -1.18 15.05
CA GLU A 24 -2.21 -1.28 13.89
C GLU A 24 -3.31 -2.34 14.09
N LEU A 25 -2.96 -3.44 14.75
CA LEU A 25 -3.87 -4.56 15.05
C LEU A 25 -4.70 -4.34 16.33
N PHE A 26 -4.50 -3.22 17.03
CA PHE A 26 -5.18 -2.90 18.29
C PHE A 26 -5.01 -3.98 19.37
N VAL A 27 -3.83 -4.57 19.46
CA VAL A 27 -3.47 -5.62 20.45
C VAL A 27 -2.19 -5.27 21.22
N ALA A 28 -1.85 -6.04 22.24
CA ALA A 28 -0.59 -5.87 22.96
C ALA A 28 0.61 -6.40 22.13
N PRO A 29 1.79 -5.74 22.17
CA PRO A 29 2.98 -6.19 21.45
C PRO A 29 3.40 -7.64 21.76
N GLN A 30 3.21 -8.06 22.99
CA GLN A 30 3.49 -9.44 23.43
C GLN A 30 2.59 -10.46 22.74
N THR A 31 1.35 -10.10 22.45
CA THR A 31 0.39 -10.96 21.72
C THR A 31 0.89 -11.23 20.30
N VAL A 32 1.31 -10.19 19.59
CA VAL A 32 1.86 -10.30 18.24
C VAL A 32 3.13 -11.14 18.23
N ALA A 33 4.09 -10.81 19.12
CA ALA A 33 5.36 -11.54 19.22
C ALA A 33 5.14 -13.04 19.54
N LYS A 34 4.24 -13.34 20.48
CA LYS A 34 3.90 -14.71 20.83
C LYS A 34 3.28 -15.45 19.64
N ALA A 35 2.32 -14.85 18.95
CA ALA A 35 1.64 -15.47 17.82
C ALA A 35 2.61 -15.79 16.66
N VAL A 36 3.55 -14.90 16.36
CA VAL A 36 4.58 -15.12 15.34
C VAL A 36 5.54 -16.24 15.77
N ASN A 37 6.01 -16.23 17.02
CA ASN A 37 6.87 -17.30 17.55
C ASN A 37 6.15 -18.67 17.57
N ASP A 38 4.86 -18.70 17.90
CA ASP A 38 4.05 -19.91 17.90
C ASP A 38 3.88 -20.44 16.46
N LEU A 39 3.72 -19.55 15.47
CA LEU A 39 3.67 -19.91 14.07
C LEU A 39 4.99 -20.51 13.59
N GLU A 40 6.12 -19.90 13.89
CA GLU A 40 7.47 -20.41 13.55
C GLU A 40 7.72 -21.79 14.16
N ARG A 41 7.33 -21.98 15.42
CA ARG A 41 7.47 -23.25 16.12
C ARG A 41 6.59 -24.34 15.49
N GLU A 42 5.34 -24.03 15.14
CA GLU A 42 4.43 -24.97 14.50
C GLU A 42 4.93 -25.39 13.12
N LEU A 43 5.48 -24.45 12.35
CA LEU A 43 6.05 -24.71 11.02
C LEU A 43 7.47 -25.31 11.09
N ASN A 44 8.09 -25.29 12.25
CA ASN A 44 9.49 -25.67 12.46
C ASN A 44 10.47 -24.92 11.53
N VAL A 45 10.16 -23.65 11.24
CA VAL A 45 10.95 -22.77 10.35
C VAL A 45 10.95 -21.35 10.90
N SER A 46 12.10 -20.68 10.87
CA SER A 46 12.17 -19.26 11.20
C SER A 46 11.66 -18.41 10.03
N LEU A 47 10.63 -17.61 10.30
CA LEU A 47 10.04 -16.66 9.36
C LEU A 47 10.62 -15.25 9.51
N CYS A 48 11.02 -14.89 10.74
CA CYS A 48 11.60 -13.59 11.09
C CYS A 48 12.98 -13.73 11.70
N ARG A 49 13.81 -12.73 11.51
CA ARG A 49 15.06 -12.52 12.24
C ARG A 49 15.05 -11.15 12.91
N ARG A 50 15.64 -11.06 14.10
CA ARG A 50 15.84 -9.79 14.77
C ARG A 50 17.12 -9.14 14.27
N SER A 51 17.01 -7.91 13.81
CA SER A 51 18.12 -7.00 13.59
C SER A 51 18.26 -6.07 14.79
N SER A 52 19.33 -5.32 14.89
CA SER A 52 19.55 -4.35 15.98
C SER A 52 18.47 -3.26 16.04
N ARG A 53 17.74 -3.01 14.96
CA ARG A 53 16.76 -1.92 14.82
C ARG A 53 15.38 -2.33 14.30
N SER A 54 15.21 -3.60 13.84
CA SER A 54 13.98 -4.03 13.16
C SER A 54 13.75 -5.53 13.27
N ILE A 55 12.53 -5.95 12.95
CA ILE A 55 12.18 -7.33 12.63
C ILE A 55 12.18 -7.47 11.11
N GLU A 56 12.97 -8.40 10.61
CA GLU A 56 13.11 -8.66 9.18
C GLU A 56 12.65 -10.07 8.84
N PRO A 57 11.99 -10.28 7.68
CA PRO A 57 11.69 -11.62 7.23
C PRO A 57 12.97 -12.38 6.85
N THR A 58 12.99 -13.67 7.07
CA THR A 58 13.99 -14.56 6.44
C THR A 58 13.68 -14.67 4.93
N PRO A 59 14.59 -15.21 4.09
CA PRO A 59 14.27 -15.46 2.68
C PRO A 59 13.00 -16.31 2.50
N PHE A 60 12.81 -17.33 3.34
CA PHE A 60 11.59 -18.13 3.35
C PHE A 60 10.41 -17.33 3.92
N GLY A 61 10.61 -16.56 4.99
CA GLY A 61 9.59 -15.67 5.57
C GLY A 61 9.05 -14.67 4.57
N GLN A 62 9.88 -14.19 3.65
CA GLN A 62 9.48 -13.32 2.56
C GLN A 62 8.46 -14.01 1.62
N VAL A 63 8.81 -15.19 1.12
CA VAL A 63 7.92 -15.98 0.27
C VAL A 63 6.63 -16.34 1.01
N PHE A 64 6.77 -16.74 2.28
CA PHE A 64 5.64 -17.10 3.11
C PHE A 64 4.71 -15.90 3.37
N SER A 65 5.26 -14.70 3.60
CA SER A 65 4.48 -13.47 3.79
C SER A 65 3.63 -13.13 2.56
N THR A 66 4.19 -13.27 1.36
CA THR A 66 3.46 -13.06 0.11
C THR A 66 2.27 -14.02 -0.01
N ARG A 67 2.50 -15.32 0.24
CA ARG A 67 1.43 -16.34 0.18
C ARG A 67 0.41 -16.18 1.29
N ALA A 68 0.85 -15.83 2.51
CA ALA A 68 -0.06 -15.55 3.61
C ALA A 68 -0.96 -14.33 3.32
N SER A 69 -0.42 -13.30 2.69
CA SER A 69 -1.20 -12.13 2.25
C SER A 69 -2.27 -12.50 1.22
N GLU A 70 -1.97 -13.39 0.27
CA GLU A 70 -2.95 -13.90 -0.69
C GLU A 70 -4.11 -14.65 0.00
N ILE A 71 -3.79 -15.46 1.02
CA ILE A 71 -4.80 -16.21 1.79
C ILE A 71 -5.69 -15.25 2.59
N LEU A 72 -5.10 -14.29 3.31
CA LEU A 72 -5.84 -13.28 4.07
C LEU A 72 -6.76 -12.46 3.16
N TYR A 73 -6.27 -12.15 1.97
CA TYR A 73 -7.05 -11.50 0.94
C TYR A 73 -8.29 -12.34 0.54
N ARG A 74 -8.12 -13.63 0.21
CA ARG A 74 -9.23 -14.52 -0.16
C ARG A 74 -10.23 -14.72 0.98
N LEU A 75 -9.75 -14.72 2.22
CA LEU A 75 -10.64 -14.76 3.39
C LEU A 75 -11.52 -13.51 3.47
N THR A 76 -10.96 -12.33 3.28
CA THR A 76 -11.73 -11.07 3.27
C THR A 76 -12.77 -11.05 2.15
N GLU A 77 -12.46 -11.61 0.98
CA GLU A 77 -13.44 -11.79 -0.10
C GLU A 77 -14.62 -12.68 0.33
N LEU A 78 -14.31 -13.82 0.94
CA LEU A 78 -15.33 -14.76 1.42
C LEU A 78 -16.23 -14.13 2.50
N GLU A 79 -15.66 -13.41 3.45
CA GLU A 79 -16.40 -12.67 4.45
C GLU A 79 -17.32 -11.59 3.84
N SER A 80 -16.83 -10.90 2.82
CA SER A 80 -17.58 -9.87 2.08
C SER A 80 -18.78 -10.50 1.35
N LEU A 81 -18.60 -11.65 0.72
CA LEU A 81 -19.68 -12.40 0.08
C LEU A 81 -20.74 -12.82 1.09
N ALA A 82 -20.32 -13.36 2.24
CA ALA A 82 -21.26 -13.77 3.30
C ALA A 82 -22.06 -12.57 3.85
N LYS A 83 -21.40 -11.44 4.10
CA LYS A 83 -22.04 -10.20 4.54
C LYS A 83 -23.08 -9.68 3.54
N ARG A 84 -22.76 -9.71 2.23
CA ARG A 84 -23.73 -9.33 1.18
C ARG A 84 -24.97 -10.20 1.21
N GLN A 85 -24.81 -11.52 1.32
CA GLN A 85 -25.94 -12.47 1.37
C GLN A 85 -26.82 -12.26 2.60
N THR A 86 -26.21 -12.02 3.76
CA THR A 86 -26.95 -11.80 5.01
C THR A 86 -27.76 -10.50 4.96
N LEU A 87 -27.18 -9.41 4.46
CA LEU A 87 -27.85 -8.11 4.38
C LEU A 87 -29.02 -8.12 3.39
N SER A 88 -28.89 -8.85 2.27
CA SER A 88 -29.99 -9.00 1.30
C SER A 88 -31.18 -9.78 1.87
N GLN A 89 -31.00 -10.54 2.95
CA GLN A 89 -32.04 -11.36 3.58
C GLN A 89 -32.68 -10.75 4.83
N THR A 90 -32.00 -9.82 5.52
CA THR A 90 -32.40 -9.41 6.88
C THR A 90 -32.87 -7.97 7.01
N GLU A 91 -32.61 -7.09 6.09
CA GLU A 91 -33.02 -5.68 6.18
C GLU A 91 -33.64 -5.21 4.86
N GLU A 92 -34.98 -5.16 4.80
CA GLU A 92 -35.71 -4.55 3.67
C GLU A 92 -35.29 -3.08 3.50
N GLY A 93 -34.75 -2.75 2.34
CA GLY A 93 -34.37 -1.38 1.96
C GLY A 93 -32.98 -0.90 2.35
N VAL A 94 -32.11 -1.78 2.84
CA VAL A 94 -30.67 -1.47 3.02
C VAL A 94 -29.85 -2.07 1.89
N ALA A 95 -29.16 -1.22 1.15
CA ALA A 95 -28.22 -1.63 0.10
C ALA A 95 -26.81 -1.75 0.67
N MET A 96 -26.00 -2.68 0.15
CA MET A 96 -24.58 -2.76 0.44
C MET A 96 -23.75 -2.29 -0.76
N LEU A 97 -22.81 -1.40 -0.52
CA LEU A 97 -21.86 -0.95 -1.51
C LEU A 97 -20.45 -1.39 -1.08
N ALA A 98 -19.82 -2.26 -1.85
CA ALA A 98 -18.47 -2.74 -1.60
C ALA A 98 -17.45 -1.88 -2.34
N VAL A 99 -16.54 -1.27 -1.59
CA VAL A 99 -15.49 -0.42 -2.12
C VAL A 99 -14.13 -0.99 -1.75
N ALA A 100 -13.32 -1.28 -2.76
CA ALA A 100 -11.90 -1.57 -2.56
C ALA A 100 -11.11 -0.28 -2.66
N TYR A 101 -10.10 -0.10 -1.81
CA TYR A 101 -9.21 1.04 -1.92
C TYR A 101 -7.76 0.65 -1.65
N SER A 102 -6.88 1.22 -2.44
CA SER A 102 -5.45 1.03 -2.26
C SER A 102 -4.93 1.96 -1.18
N PRO A 103 -4.11 1.41 -0.25
CA PRO A 103 -3.39 2.23 0.68
C PRO A 103 -2.33 3.00 -0.08
N HIS A 104 -2.60 4.24 -0.34
CA HIS A 104 -1.47 5.08 -0.69
C HIS A 104 -0.60 5.20 0.55
N ARG A 105 0.69 5.04 0.37
CA ARG A 105 1.65 5.49 1.35
C ARG A 105 1.38 6.98 1.54
N GLY A 106 0.58 7.31 2.54
CA GLY A 106 0.19 8.68 2.74
C GLY A 106 -1.23 8.92 3.22
N ASN A 107 -1.97 7.90 3.55
CA ASN A 107 -3.35 8.06 4.05
C ASN A 107 -4.19 9.07 3.25
N ALA A 108 -3.97 9.12 1.92
CA ALA A 108 -4.73 10.01 1.04
C ALA A 108 -6.24 9.80 1.17
N ILE A 109 -6.64 8.59 1.60
CA ILE A 109 -8.03 8.25 1.93
C ILE A 109 -8.01 7.43 3.22
N SER A 110 -8.48 8.03 4.28
CA SER A 110 -8.63 7.38 5.58
C SER A 110 -10.04 6.82 5.76
N PRO A 111 -10.24 5.86 6.67
CA PRO A 111 -11.60 5.42 7.02
C PRO A 111 -12.56 6.55 7.41
N SER A 112 -12.04 7.66 7.98
CA SER A 112 -12.83 8.84 8.35
C SER A 112 -13.39 9.61 7.15
N ASP A 113 -12.77 9.51 5.98
CA ASP A 113 -13.21 10.23 4.77
C ASP A 113 -14.53 9.67 4.23
N PHE A 114 -14.89 8.46 4.62
CA PHE A 114 -16.18 7.86 4.29
C PHE A 114 -17.31 8.28 5.25
N ALA A 115 -17.01 8.86 6.40
CA ALA A 115 -18.02 9.25 7.39
C ALA A 115 -19.07 10.25 6.87
N PRO A 116 -18.78 11.21 5.98
CA PRO A 116 -19.80 12.04 5.34
C PRO A 116 -20.79 11.23 4.50
N PHE A 117 -20.29 10.22 3.77
CA PHE A 117 -21.13 9.34 2.98
C PHE A 117 -22.04 8.50 3.87
N ASP A 118 -21.51 7.88 4.93
CA ASP A 118 -22.26 7.06 5.88
C ASP A 118 -23.42 7.88 6.54
N ARG A 119 -23.17 9.15 6.86
CA ARG A 119 -24.20 10.06 7.42
C ARG A 119 -25.27 10.45 6.39
N LYS A 120 -24.86 10.71 5.14
CA LYS A 120 -25.77 11.15 4.09
C LYS A 120 -26.64 10.01 3.54
N HIS A 121 -26.12 8.78 3.60
CA HIS A 121 -26.75 7.60 3.03
C HIS A 121 -26.92 6.47 4.06
N PRO A 122 -27.73 6.66 5.13
CA PRO A 122 -27.85 5.68 6.24
C PRO A 122 -28.44 4.34 5.81
N ARG A 123 -29.07 4.28 4.63
CA ARG A 123 -29.59 3.03 4.04
C ARG A 123 -28.59 2.34 3.12
N ILE A 124 -27.37 2.87 2.98
CA ILE A 124 -26.30 2.24 2.22
C ILE A 124 -25.17 1.89 3.20
N ARG A 125 -24.90 0.60 3.36
CA ARG A 125 -23.75 0.15 4.14
C ARG A 125 -22.53 0.01 3.27
N LEU A 126 -21.47 0.74 3.60
CA LEU A 126 -20.18 0.61 2.94
C LEU A 126 -19.40 -0.56 3.52
N SER A 127 -19.16 -1.58 2.70
CA SER A 127 -18.11 -2.56 2.94
C SER A 127 -16.81 -2.06 2.34
N ARG A 128 -15.79 -1.88 3.16
CA ARG A 128 -14.50 -1.28 2.77
C ARG A 128 -13.42 -2.33 2.85
N THR A 129 -12.72 -2.55 1.77
CA THR A 129 -11.65 -3.53 1.68
C THR A 129 -10.38 -2.88 1.19
N TYR A 130 -9.32 -3.10 1.93
CA TYR A 130 -8.01 -2.58 1.67
C TYR A 130 -7.20 -3.56 0.80
N ARG A 131 -6.69 -3.13 -0.36
CA ARG A 131 -5.99 -4.00 -1.32
C ARG A 131 -4.97 -3.22 -2.14
N PRO A 132 -3.88 -3.83 -2.62
CA PRO A 132 -3.04 -3.21 -3.64
C PRO A 132 -3.84 -2.78 -4.87
N SER A 133 -3.45 -1.69 -5.53
CA SER A 133 -4.21 -1.12 -6.66
C SER A 133 -4.57 -2.14 -7.73
N GLY A 134 -3.66 -3.06 -8.03
CA GLY A 134 -3.91 -4.16 -8.98
C GLY A 134 -5.04 -5.08 -8.56
N ALA A 135 -5.06 -5.44 -7.28
CA ALA A 135 -6.10 -6.28 -6.71
C ALA A 135 -7.43 -5.55 -6.56
N CYS A 136 -7.42 -4.22 -6.36
CA CYS A 136 -8.64 -3.40 -6.40
C CYS A 136 -9.32 -3.47 -7.77
N LEU A 137 -8.56 -3.28 -8.83
CA LEU A 137 -9.10 -3.31 -10.20
C LEU A 137 -9.52 -4.72 -10.64
N ALA A 138 -8.78 -5.76 -10.25
CA ALA A 138 -9.18 -7.14 -10.50
C ALA A 138 -10.50 -7.47 -9.81
N ALA A 139 -10.65 -7.09 -8.54
CA ALA A 139 -11.89 -7.28 -7.79
C ALA A 139 -13.09 -6.52 -8.39
N LEU A 140 -12.85 -5.36 -8.99
CA LEU A 140 -13.88 -4.60 -9.71
C LEU A 140 -14.31 -5.32 -11.00
N GLU A 141 -13.37 -5.83 -11.79
CA GLU A 141 -13.66 -6.60 -13.01
C GLU A 141 -14.39 -7.92 -12.72
N GLU A 142 -14.01 -8.59 -11.64
CA GLU A 142 -14.64 -9.84 -11.16
C GLU A 142 -16.01 -9.60 -10.50
N GLY A 143 -16.43 -8.34 -10.33
CA GLY A 143 -17.69 -7.99 -9.65
C GLY A 143 -17.67 -8.28 -8.13
N VAL A 144 -16.51 -8.49 -7.55
CA VAL A 144 -16.34 -8.70 -6.11
C VAL A 144 -16.58 -7.41 -5.34
N VAL A 145 -16.27 -6.26 -5.95
CA VAL A 145 -16.56 -4.92 -5.42
C VAL A 145 -17.32 -4.11 -6.47
N ASP A 146 -18.07 -3.11 -5.99
CA ASP A 146 -18.89 -2.23 -6.83
C ASP A 146 -18.10 -0.98 -7.28
N ALA A 147 -17.06 -0.63 -6.53
CA ALA A 147 -16.18 0.49 -6.84
C ALA A 147 -14.76 0.25 -6.32
N ALA A 148 -13.80 0.93 -6.92
CA ALA A 148 -12.40 0.89 -6.51
C ALA A 148 -11.78 2.29 -6.50
N ILE A 149 -11.03 2.61 -5.44
CA ILE A 149 -10.24 3.83 -5.34
C ILE A 149 -8.77 3.44 -5.44
N VAL A 150 -8.13 3.85 -6.51
CA VAL A 150 -6.76 3.45 -6.86
C VAL A 150 -5.89 4.65 -7.17
N ALA A 151 -4.57 4.47 -7.21
CA ALA A 151 -3.66 5.50 -7.71
C ALA A 151 -3.54 5.44 -9.23
N GLY A 152 -3.55 6.60 -9.87
CA GLY A 152 -3.41 6.73 -11.32
C GLY A 152 -4.66 6.33 -12.09
N ARG A 153 -4.63 6.53 -13.39
CA ARG A 153 -5.72 6.16 -14.29
C ARG A 153 -5.55 4.71 -14.76
N THR A 154 -6.67 4.01 -14.93
CA THR A 154 -6.67 2.75 -15.67
C THR A 154 -7.17 2.98 -17.10
N THR A 155 -6.59 2.24 -18.04
CA THR A 155 -7.03 2.20 -19.45
C THR A 155 -7.90 0.97 -19.75
N ARG A 156 -8.35 0.25 -18.72
CA ARG A 156 -9.18 -0.95 -18.88
C ARG A 156 -10.54 -0.58 -19.49
N PRO A 157 -10.96 -1.22 -20.59
CA PRO A 157 -12.08 -0.74 -21.43
C PRO A 157 -13.44 -0.78 -20.72
N ASN A 158 -13.60 -1.63 -19.70
CA ASN A 158 -14.86 -1.82 -18.98
C ASN A 158 -14.90 -1.04 -17.66
N ILE A 159 -13.90 -0.23 -17.35
CA ILE A 159 -13.83 0.54 -16.10
C ILE A 159 -13.94 2.03 -16.40
N VAL A 160 -14.96 2.65 -15.84
CA VAL A 160 -15.13 4.11 -15.88
C VAL A 160 -14.48 4.70 -14.65
N CYS A 161 -13.61 5.69 -14.85
CA CYS A 161 -12.91 6.35 -13.76
C CYS A 161 -13.26 7.84 -13.67
N THR A 162 -13.65 8.28 -12.49
CA THR A 162 -13.90 9.67 -12.13
C THR A 162 -12.82 10.17 -11.18
N ARG A 163 -12.17 11.29 -11.50
CA ARG A 163 -11.16 11.87 -10.61
C ARG A 163 -11.78 12.36 -9.30
N LEU A 164 -11.36 11.81 -8.16
CA LEU A 164 -11.76 12.25 -6.83
C LEU A 164 -10.83 13.33 -6.29
N LEU A 165 -9.52 13.06 -6.35
CA LEU A 165 -8.48 13.86 -5.74
C LEU A 165 -7.27 13.94 -6.67
N SER A 166 -6.40 14.93 -6.43
CA SER A 166 -5.09 15.01 -7.05
C SER A 166 -4.07 15.31 -5.96
N PHE A 167 -2.93 14.65 -6.00
CA PHE A 167 -1.85 14.84 -5.04
C PHE A 167 -0.56 15.24 -5.75
N PRO A 168 0.20 16.17 -5.19
CA PRO A 168 1.54 16.41 -5.67
C PRO A 168 2.37 15.14 -5.50
N LEU A 169 3.09 14.79 -6.54
CA LEU A 169 4.06 13.71 -6.50
C LEU A 169 5.28 14.18 -5.72
N SER A 170 5.85 13.30 -4.92
CA SER A 170 7.09 13.56 -4.20
C SER A 170 8.04 12.38 -4.35
N LEU A 171 9.32 12.61 -4.15
CA LEU A 171 10.34 11.60 -4.15
C LEU A 171 10.86 11.41 -2.73
N ALA A 172 10.76 10.19 -2.20
CA ALA A 172 11.48 9.80 -1.00
C ALA A 172 12.91 9.41 -1.39
N ILE A 173 13.88 10.06 -0.80
CA ILE A 173 15.28 9.96 -1.17
C ILE A 173 16.16 10.04 0.08
N SER A 174 17.32 9.38 0.06
CA SER A 174 18.29 9.46 1.16
C SER A 174 18.72 10.90 1.41
N ARG A 175 18.86 11.31 2.67
CA ARG A 175 19.39 12.64 3.05
C ARG A 175 20.77 12.94 2.46
N ASN A 176 21.52 11.89 2.11
CA ASN A 176 22.86 12.00 1.54
C ASN A 176 22.86 12.11 0.02
N HIS A 177 21.70 11.99 -0.63
CA HIS A 177 21.60 12.11 -2.07
C HIS A 177 21.69 13.59 -2.52
N PRO A 178 22.33 13.90 -3.66
CA PRO A 178 22.46 15.29 -4.14
C PRO A 178 21.09 16.00 -4.27
N LEU A 179 20.08 15.32 -4.78
CA LEU A 179 18.72 15.87 -4.97
C LEU A 179 18.01 16.16 -3.64
N ALA A 180 18.46 15.61 -2.52
CA ALA A 180 17.85 15.85 -1.21
C ALA A 180 17.97 17.30 -0.70
N ARG A 181 18.77 18.12 -1.37
CA ARG A 181 18.99 19.54 -1.03
C ARG A 181 18.18 20.50 -1.87
N GLN A 182 17.45 20.00 -2.85
CA GLN A 182 16.59 20.80 -3.73
C GLN A 182 15.23 21.05 -3.05
N ASP A 183 14.63 22.20 -3.29
CA ASP A 183 13.28 22.53 -2.82
C ASP A 183 12.21 21.79 -3.64
N SER A 184 12.49 21.53 -4.92
CA SER A 184 11.70 20.71 -5.84
C SER A 184 12.61 20.06 -6.88
N ILE A 185 12.13 18.98 -7.48
CA ILE A 185 12.83 18.17 -8.47
C ILE A 185 11.97 18.16 -9.74
N ASP A 186 12.57 18.41 -10.90
CA ASP A 186 11.94 18.12 -12.18
C ASP A 186 12.24 16.69 -12.62
N PHE A 187 11.46 16.16 -13.57
CA PHE A 187 11.69 14.79 -14.05
C PHE A 187 13.09 14.63 -14.69
N GLU A 188 13.62 15.69 -15.31
CA GLU A 188 14.96 15.72 -15.90
C GLU A 188 16.07 15.47 -14.87
N ASP A 189 15.90 15.93 -13.63
CA ASP A 189 16.86 15.74 -12.55
C ASP A 189 17.01 14.26 -12.14
N LEU A 190 16.06 13.41 -12.56
CA LEU A 190 16.05 11.99 -12.23
C LEU A 190 16.89 11.14 -13.17
N GLN A 191 17.53 11.75 -14.17
CA GLN A 191 18.40 11.04 -15.10
C GLN A 191 19.48 10.26 -14.35
N GLY A 192 19.56 8.95 -14.58
CA GLY A 192 20.53 8.06 -13.95
C GLY A 192 20.23 7.71 -12.48
N THR A 193 19.14 8.21 -11.89
CA THR A 193 18.72 7.85 -10.52
C THR A 193 17.91 6.56 -10.56
N PRO A 194 18.34 5.48 -9.87
CA PRO A 194 17.52 4.28 -9.73
C PRO A 194 16.21 4.57 -8.96
N ILE A 195 15.09 4.17 -9.50
CA ILE A 195 13.78 4.39 -8.92
C ILE A 195 13.19 3.05 -8.52
N ALA A 196 12.87 2.88 -7.24
CA ALA A 196 12.14 1.70 -6.78
C ALA A 196 10.73 1.70 -7.39
N GLU A 197 10.34 0.55 -7.93
CA GLU A 197 9.00 0.30 -8.45
C GLU A 197 8.12 -0.30 -7.34
N PRO A 198 7.43 0.54 -6.52
CA PRO A 198 6.55 0.00 -5.48
C PRO A 198 5.32 -0.62 -6.12
N GLU A 199 4.91 -1.76 -5.60
CA GLU A 199 3.76 -2.52 -6.10
C GLU A 199 2.47 -1.68 -6.11
N ASP A 200 2.31 -0.80 -5.12
CA ASP A 200 1.15 0.09 -5.00
C ASP A 200 1.12 1.23 -6.04
N LEU A 201 2.26 1.56 -6.61
CA LEU A 201 2.38 2.58 -7.67
C LEU A 201 2.39 1.97 -9.08
N ARG A 202 2.22 0.67 -9.23
CA ARG A 202 2.29 -0.01 -10.53
C ARG A 202 1.36 0.60 -11.58
N TYR A 203 0.21 1.14 -11.18
CA TYR A 203 -0.72 1.83 -12.08
C TYR A 203 -0.34 3.30 -12.34
N CYS A 204 0.39 3.94 -11.43
CA CYS A 204 1.04 5.20 -11.69
C CYS A 204 2.33 5.05 -12.48
N HIS A 205 2.89 3.84 -12.54
CA HIS A 205 4.15 3.54 -13.20
C HIS A 205 4.16 4.02 -14.65
N ASN A 206 3.15 3.65 -15.43
CA ASN A 206 3.06 4.08 -16.83
C ASN A 206 2.98 5.59 -16.94
N VAL A 207 2.17 6.26 -16.10
CA VAL A 207 2.06 7.72 -16.10
C VAL A 207 3.38 8.39 -15.75
N ILE A 208 4.11 7.84 -14.78
CA ILE A 208 5.43 8.36 -14.37
C ILE A 208 6.47 8.06 -15.45
N ALA A 209 6.47 6.84 -15.99
CA ALA A 209 7.36 6.45 -17.07
C ALA A 209 7.15 7.31 -18.33
N ASP A 210 5.89 7.52 -18.72
CA ASP A 210 5.53 8.37 -19.87
C ASP A 210 6.00 9.82 -19.66
N ARG A 211 5.89 10.35 -18.44
CA ARG A 211 6.36 11.71 -18.12
C ARG A 211 7.88 11.81 -18.16
N LEU A 212 8.61 10.84 -17.61
CA LEU A 212 10.07 10.77 -17.68
C LEU A 212 10.53 10.72 -19.15
N LEU A 213 9.93 9.85 -19.95
CA LEU A 213 10.24 9.71 -21.37
C LEU A 213 9.92 10.97 -22.16
N ALA A 214 8.81 11.67 -21.85
CA ALA A 214 8.44 12.93 -22.48
C ALA A 214 9.47 14.05 -22.21
N GLN A 215 10.19 13.99 -21.11
CA GLN A 215 11.29 14.88 -20.75
C GLN A 215 12.66 14.36 -21.21
N GLY A 216 12.69 13.27 -22.00
CA GLY A 216 13.94 12.68 -22.49
C GLY A 216 14.73 11.89 -21.44
N VAL A 217 14.10 11.55 -20.30
CA VAL A 217 14.71 10.77 -19.22
C VAL A 217 14.40 9.30 -19.41
N GLU A 218 15.44 8.48 -19.47
CA GLU A 218 15.29 7.02 -19.49
C GLU A 218 15.23 6.51 -18.04
N PRO A 219 14.06 6.05 -17.56
CA PRO A 219 13.89 5.66 -16.17
C PRO A 219 14.61 4.34 -15.86
N ILE A 220 15.34 4.30 -14.75
CA ILE A 220 15.96 3.08 -14.23
C ILE A 220 15.07 2.52 -13.13
N PHE A 221 14.04 1.74 -13.50
CA PHE A 221 13.19 1.10 -12.52
C PHE A 221 13.83 -0.15 -11.94
N THR A 222 13.76 -0.26 -10.61
CA THR A 222 14.29 -1.39 -9.85
C THR A 222 13.21 -2.01 -9.02
N ALA A 223 12.95 -3.30 -9.21
CA ALA A 223 12.02 -4.03 -8.36
C ALA A 223 12.57 -4.09 -6.93
N VAL A 224 11.83 -3.51 -5.98
CA VAL A 224 12.14 -3.55 -4.55
C VAL A 224 10.97 -4.22 -3.84
N PRO A 225 11.22 -5.25 -3.01
CA PRO A 225 10.16 -5.88 -2.24
C PRO A 225 9.39 -4.84 -1.40
N PRO A 226 8.06 -5.00 -1.19
CA PRO A 226 7.22 -3.98 -0.58
C PRO A 226 7.37 -3.86 0.94
N HIS A 227 8.58 -4.03 1.47
CA HIS A 227 8.88 -3.93 2.89
C HIS A 227 9.70 -2.68 3.21
N VAL A 228 9.40 -2.08 4.35
CA VAL A 228 10.10 -0.87 4.84
C VAL A 228 11.61 -1.09 4.89
N THR A 229 12.06 -2.28 5.32
CA THR A 229 13.47 -2.63 5.43
C THR A 229 14.18 -2.68 4.08
N ASP A 230 13.51 -3.20 3.05
CA ASP A 230 14.08 -3.30 1.70
C ASP A 230 14.14 -1.93 1.05
N HIS A 231 13.12 -1.09 1.26
CA HIS A 231 13.13 0.29 0.80
C HIS A 231 14.20 1.13 1.52
N ARG A 232 14.41 0.95 2.83
CA ARG A 232 15.51 1.59 3.56
C ARG A 232 16.86 1.19 2.96
N ARG A 233 17.06 -0.10 2.78
CA ARG A 233 18.31 -0.61 2.16
C ARG A 233 18.49 -0.05 0.74
N PHE A 234 17.42 0.00 -0.05
CA PHE A 234 17.49 0.56 -1.40
C PHE A 234 17.91 2.03 -1.39
N LEU A 235 17.35 2.85 -0.48
CA LEU A 235 17.73 4.24 -0.32
C LEU A 235 19.21 4.39 0.05
N ASP A 236 19.69 3.60 1.02
CA ASP A 236 21.03 3.77 1.60
C ASP A 236 22.12 3.15 0.72
N GLU A 237 21.94 1.92 0.23
CA GLU A 237 22.97 1.17 -0.50
C GLU A 237 22.99 1.50 -1.99
N LYS A 238 21.85 1.75 -2.59
CA LYS A 238 21.71 1.96 -4.04
C LYS A 238 21.67 3.43 -4.44
N ARG A 239 21.62 4.33 -3.47
CA ARG A 239 21.41 5.77 -3.72
C ARG A 239 20.20 6.04 -4.61
N GLY A 240 19.21 5.16 -4.55
CA GLY A 240 18.00 5.27 -5.34
C GLY A 240 16.92 6.08 -4.61
N ALA A 241 15.77 6.14 -5.23
CA ALA A 241 14.61 6.88 -4.73
C ALA A 241 13.34 6.10 -4.99
N PHE A 242 12.22 6.49 -4.39
CA PHE A 242 10.90 6.01 -4.75
C PHE A 242 9.87 7.12 -4.66
N PHE A 243 8.92 7.08 -5.57
CA PHE A 243 7.83 8.03 -5.58
C PHE A 243 6.86 7.78 -4.42
N VAL A 244 6.39 8.87 -3.85
CA VAL A 244 5.39 8.87 -2.77
C VAL A 244 4.39 9.98 -3.00
N VAL A 245 3.21 9.80 -2.46
CA VAL A 245 2.28 10.88 -2.23
C VAL A 245 2.65 11.50 -0.88
N ASN A 246 2.58 12.82 -0.75
CA ASN A 246 3.02 13.53 0.45
C ASN A 246 2.36 12.96 1.71
N ASP A 247 3.17 12.26 2.53
CA ASP A 247 2.72 11.52 3.70
C ASP A 247 3.52 11.89 4.96
N PRO A 248 2.88 12.52 5.95
CA PRO A 248 3.51 12.79 7.25
C PRO A 248 4.01 11.53 7.97
N ALA A 249 3.39 10.37 7.74
CA ALA A 249 3.82 9.10 8.35
C ALA A 249 5.13 8.57 7.75
N LEU A 250 5.53 9.04 6.57
CA LEU A 250 6.79 8.66 5.91
C LEU A 250 8.02 9.01 6.77
N ALA A 251 8.01 10.15 7.44
CA ALA A 251 9.10 10.55 8.32
C ALA A 251 9.34 9.53 9.45
N ALA A 252 8.29 8.88 9.93
CA ALA A 252 8.39 7.84 10.96
C ALA A 252 8.86 6.49 10.38
N LEU A 253 8.48 6.17 9.14
CA LEU A 253 8.86 4.93 8.47
C LEU A 253 10.29 4.98 7.91
N TYR A 254 10.73 6.14 7.47
CA TYR A 254 12.02 6.34 6.80
C TYR A 254 12.78 7.54 7.39
N PRO A 255 13.25 7.46 8.64
CA PRO A 255 13.88 8.59 9.34
C PRO A 255 15.15 9.10 8.65
N GLU A 256 15.81 8.28 7.84
CA GLU A 256 16.99 8.64 7.06
C GLU A 256 16.65 9.28 5.69
N ALA A 257 15.38 9.25 5.30
CA ALA A 257 14.93 9.86 4.05
C ALA A 257 14.44 11.30 4.24
N VAL A 258 14.41 12.01 3.14
CA VAL A 258 13.65 13.27 2.98
C VAL A 258 12.69 13.10 1.83
N THR A 259 11.64 13.88 1.82
CA THR A 259 10.67 13.94 0.73
C THR A 259 10.85 15.24 -0.01
N VAL A 260 11.07 15.17 -1.31
CA VAL A 260 11.22 16.34 -2.18
C VAL A 260 10.07 16.34 -3.20
N PRO A 261 9.33 17.44 -3.37
CA PRO A 261 8.29 17.54 -4.39
C PRO A 261 8.85 17.31 -5.80
N VAL A 262 8.11 16.60 -6.64
CA VAL A 262 8.47 16.35 -8.04
C VAL A 262 7.43 16.98 -8.94
N ALA A 263 7.86 17.84 -9.87
CA ALA A 263 7.01 18.54 -10.83
C ALA A 263 5.68 19.00 -10.18
N PRO A 264 5.70 19.87 -9.19
CA PRO A 264 4.54 20.20 -8.35
C PRO A 264 3.35 20.76 -9.17
N GLU A 265 3.62 21.29 -10.33
CA GLU A 265 2.63 21.81 -11.31
C GLU A 265 1.80 20.67 -11.94
N ASP A 266 2.29 19.42 -11.88
CA ASP A 266 1.66 18.29 -12.56
C ASP A 266 1.33 17.13 -11.58
N PRO A 267 0.28 17.30 -10.76
CA PRO A 267 -0.09 16.32 -9.73
C PRO A 267 -0.65 15.02 -10.33
N VAL A 268 -0.46 13.93 -9.60
CA VAL A 268 -1.07 12.63 -9.91
C VAL A 268 -2.52 12.59 -9.44
N SER A 269 -3.41 12.14 -10.33
CA SER A 269 -4.83 11.98 -10.02
C SER A 269 -5.12 10.67 -9.30
N ILE A 270 -6.06 10.71 -8.37
CA ILE A 270 -6.65 9.53 -7.72
C ILE A 270 -8.12 9.45 -8.15
N PRO A 271 -8.46 8.53 -9.06
CA PRO A 271 -9.83 8.31 -9.48
C PRO A 271 -10.57 7.34 -8.57
N LEU A 272 -11.89 7.49 -8.56
CA LEU A 272 -12.85 6.43 -8.29
C LEU A 272 -13.11 5.69 -9.62
N CYS A 273 -12.91 4.43 -9.62
CA CYS A 273 -13.17 3.54 -10.75
C CYS A 273 -14.34 2.60 -10.43
#